data_05ba2ae8eaf3b3790a6eac9372a4bc5d
#
_entry.id   05ba2ae8eaf3b3790a6eac9372a4bc5d
#
_cell.length_a   1.000
_cell.length_b   1.000
_cell.length_c   1.000
_cell.angle_alpha   90.00
_cell.angle_beta   90.00
_cell.angle_gamma   90.00
#
_symmetry.space_group_name_H-M   'P 1'
#
loop_
_entity.id
_entity.type
_entity.pdbx_description
1 polymer ?
#
loop_
_entity_poly.entity_id
_entity_poly.type
_entity_poly.pdbx_seq_one_letter_code
_entity_poly.pdbx_strand_id
1 'polypeptide(L)'
;MSQIVGHISQVIGPVVDVYFEGTEAEMMLPSIHDALEIKRSNGKRLIVEVQQHIGENTVRTVAMDSTDGLQRGMTVHPLGGPITMPIGTQIKGRLMNVVGDSIDGMKELDRTGAYPIHRDPPKFEDLTTVQEVLYTGIKVIDLLEPYSKGGKIGLFGGAGVGKTVLIQELINNIAKKQHGFSVFAGVGGPTREGNDLLREMIESGVIRYGEEFKKGMEEGHWDLSKVDYDEVAKSQVSLIFGQMNEPPGARQSVALSGLTVAESFRDMGAETDGPRDILFFIDNIFRFTQAGSEVSALLGRMPSAVGYQPTLATEMGAMQERITSTRNGSITSVQAVYVPADDLTDPAPATTFTHLDATTVLSRKITELGIYPAVDPLESTSRILDPHIVGVEHYEVAQRVKQILQRNKELQDIISILGMEELSDADRTLVNRARRVQRFLSQPFAVAEQFTGVPGTMVSIEDTIKGFKMILDGEVDYLPEPAFLNVGTIEEAIEKGKKLLEQAGGKTIKN
;
A
#
# COMPACT_ATOMS: atom_id res chain seq x y z
N MET A 1 5.73 14.40 40.05
CA MET A 1 6.76 15.16 39.34
C MET A 1 6.09 16.39 38.73
N SER A 2 6.59 17.60 39.02
CA SER A 2 6.04 18.82 38.40
C SER A 2 6.24 18.73 36.88
N GLN A 3 5.18 18.95 36.14
CA GLN A 3 5.22 18.93 34.68
C GLN A 3 6.12 20.09 34.22
N ILE A 4 7.22 19.77 33.54
CA ILE A 4 8.13 20.76 32.99
C ILE A 4 7.40 21.55 31.91
N VAL A 5 7.49 22.84 31.90
CA VAL A 5 6.89 23.73 30.89
C VAL A 5 7.98 24.41 30.11
N GLY A 6 7.89 24.35 28.79
CA GLY A 6 8.81 25.02 27.89
C GLY A 6 8.21 26.29 27.26
N HIS A 7 9.07 27.09 26.66
CA HIS A 7 8.70 28.29 25.90
C HIS A 7 9.38 28.29 24.54
N ILE A 8 8.69 28.77 23.53
CA ILE A 8 9.27 28.91 22.18
C ILE A 8 10.39 29.96 22.26
N SER A 9 11.60 29.57 21.88
CA SER A 9 12.74 30.50 21.79
C SER A 9 12.95 30.99 20.36
N GLN A 10 12.66 30.18 19.36
CA GLN A 10 12.86 30.51 17.94
C GLN A 10 11.93 29.69 17.04
N VAL A 11 11.47 30.29 15.95
CA VAL A 11 10.72 29.61 14.88
C VAL A 11 11.43 29.87 13.54
N ILE A 12 11.84 28.81 12.86
CA ILE A 12 12.48 28.89 11.54
C ILE A 12 11.71 27.94 10.61
N GLY A 13 10.72 28.47 9.87
CA GLY A 13 9.84 27.62 9.06
C GLY A 13 9.19 26.54 9.92
N PRO A 14 9.30 25.25 9.56
CA PRO A 14 8.72 24.16 10.33
C PRO A 14 9.54 23.74 11.56
N VAL A 15 10.68 24.38 11.81
CA VAL A 15 11.55 24.11 12.97
C VAL A 15 11.20 25.05 14.11
N VAL A 16 10.96 24.50 15.30
CA VAL A 16 10.63 25.23 16.51
C VAL A 16 11.62 24.86 17.61
N ASP A 17 12.36 25.84 18.10
CA ASP A 17 13.26 25.68 19.27
C ASP A 17 12.49 26.00 20.54
N VAL A 18 12.56 25.10 21.52
CA VAL A 18 11.86 25.21 22.81
C VAL A 18 12.87 25.22 23.94
N TYR A 19 12.78 26.25 24.76
CA TYR A 19 13.62 26.43 25.93
C TYR A 19 12.87 26.03 27.20
N PHE A 20 13.56 25.33 28.11
CA PHE A 20 13.03 24.93 29.42
C PHE A 20 13.80 25.61 30.52
N GLU A 21 13.09 26.26 31.45
CA GLU A 21 13.69 26.95 32.61
C GLU A 21 14.04 25.94 33.70
N GLY A 22 15.24 26.08 34.30
CA GLY A 22 15.69 25.25 35.41
C GLY A 22 17.19 24.95 35.36
N THR A 23 17.69 24.27 36.38
CA THR A 23 19.07 23.78 36.40
C THR A 23 19.16 22.40 35.79
N GLU A 24 20.26 22.08 35.11
CA GLU A 24 20.49 20.76 34.47
C GLU A 24 20.32 19.58 35.44
N ALA A 25 20.61 19.79 36.73
CA ALA A 25 20.50 18.76 37.76
C ALA A 25 19.05 18.48 38.20
N GLU A 26 18.12 19.42 37.93
CA GLU A 26 16.72 19.32 38.33
C GLU A 26 15.78 19.02 37.18
N MET A 27 16.28 19.09 35.95
CA MET A 27 15.48 18.99 34.73
C MET A 27 15.84 17.78 33.91
N MET A 28 14.81 17.01 33.61
CA MET A 28 14.86 15.97 32.58
C MET A 28 14.23 16.55 31.30
N LEU A 29 15.09 16.93 30.35
CA LEU A 29 14.61 17.40 29.05
C LEU A 29 13.83 16.30 28.32
N PRO A 30 12.83 16.64 27.49
CA PRO A 30 12.18 15.68 26.63
C PRO A 30 13.19 14.91 25.76
N SER A 31 12.98 13.61 25.63
CA SER A 31 13.85 12.74 24.84
C SER A 31 13.66 13.02 23.33
N ILE A 32 14.64 12.58 22.54
CA ILE A 32 14.51 12.57 21.09
C ILE A 32 13.25 11.75 20.70
N HIS A 33 12.48 12.26 19.78
CA HIS A 33 11.16 11.77 19.34
C HIS A 33 9.99 12.01 20.30
N ASP A 34 10.20 12.63 21.46
CA ASP A 34 9.07 13.01 22.31
C ASP A 34 8.21 14.09 21.63
N ALA A 35 6.91 14.00 21.86
CA ALA A 35 5.93 14.97 21.37
C ALA A 35 5.74 16.10 22.39
N LEU A 36 5.70 17.32 21.89
CA LEU A 36 5.36 18.52 22.66
C LEU A 36 4.12 19.17 22.06
N GLU A 37 3.27 19.74 22.90
CA GLU A 37 2.03 20.41 22.49
C GLU A 37 2.13 21.92 22.67
N ILE A 38 1.74 22.66 21.63
CA ILE A 38 1.61 24.11 21.64
C ILE A 38 0.15 24.44 21.36
N LYS A 39 -0.47 25.25 22.26
CA LYS A 39 -1.81 25.78 22.02
C LYS A 39 -1.70 27.06 21.21
N ARG A 40 -2.21 27.04 20.00
CA ARG A 40 -2.23 28.20 19.11
C ARG A 40 -3.31 29.20 19.54
N SER A 41 -3.16 30.46 19.11
CA SER A 41 -4.12 31.55 19.41
C SER A 41 -5.56 31.25 18.92
N ASN A 42 -5.70 30.42 17.89
CA ASN A 42 -7.00 30.00 17.38
C ASN A 42 -7.62 28.80 18.13
N GLY A 43 -7.03 28.40 19.28
CA GLY A 43 -7.47 27.27 20.10
C GLY A 43 -7.07 25.90 19.58
N LYS A 44 -6.51 25.80 18.37
CA LYS A 44 -6.03 24.53 17.82
C LYS A 44 -4.67 24.16 18.42
N ARG A 45 -4.49 22.89 18.73
CA ARG A 45 -3.20 22.36 19.18
C ARG A 45 -2.26 22.16 18.00
N LEU A 46 -0.98 22.38 18.23
CA LEU A 46 0.10 21.99 17.33
C LEU A 46 1.00 21.01 18.06
N ILE A 47 1.27 19.88 17.43
CA ILE A 47 2.25 18.91 17.94
C ILE A 47 3.58 19.15 17.22
N VAL A 48 4.66 19.19 18.00
CA VAL A 48 6.03 19.24 17.52
C VAL A 48 6.81 18.07 18.10
N GLU A 49 7.75 17.54 17.34
CA GLU A 49 8.57 16.38 17.73
C GLU A 49 10.01 16.79 17.98
N VAL A 50 10.57 16.39 19.10
CA VAL A 50 11.97 16.66 19.46
C VAL A 50 12.90 15.89 18.50
N GLN A 51 13.80 16.63 17.85
CA GLN A 51 14.78 16.06 16.92
C GLN A 51 16.22 16.15 17.43
N GLN A 52 16.54 17.19 18.21
CA GLN A 52 17.88 17.44 18.74
C GLN A 52 17.83 18.14 20.08
N HIS A 53 18.81 17.87 20.93
CA HIS A 53 19.19 18.73 22.05
C HIS A 53 20.32 19.67 21.57
N ILE A 54 20.10 20.96 21.62
CA ILE A 54 21.06 21.96 21.11
C ILE A 54 21.83 22.68 22.18
N GLY A 55 21.74 22.23 23.44
CA GLY A 55 22.39 22.84 24.60
C GLY A 55 21.55 23.93 25.29
N GLU A 56 22.02 24.41 26.42
CA GLU A 56 21.37 25.47 27.19
C GLU A 56 19.87 25.22 27.46
N ASN A 57 19.52 24.00 27.86
CA ASN A 57 18.13 23.57 28.12
C ASN A 57 17.16 23.76 26.93
N THR A 58 17.68 23.79 25.71
CA THR A 58 16.89 23.98 24.49
C THR A 58 16.85 22.73 23.66
N VAL A 59 15.66 22.38 23.21
CA VAL A 59 15.43 21.28 22.25
C VAL A 59 14.99 21.84 20.91
N ARG A 60 15.49 21.28 19.83
CA ARG A 60 15.07 21.58 18.47
C ARG A 60 14.02 20.60 18.03
N THR A 61 12.88 21.10 17.58
CA THR A 61 11.73 20.30 17.19
C THR A 61 11.33 20.57 15.76
N VAL A 62 10.59 19.62 15.18
CA VAL A 62 9.96 19.74 13.87
C VAL A 62 8.45 19.67 14.05
N ALA A 63 7.74 20.63 13.45
CA ALA A 63 6.30 20.72 13.55
C ALA A 63 5.58 19.71 12.65
N MET A 64 4.47 19.19 13.15
CA MET A 64 3.59 18.25 12.42
C MET A 64 2.45 18.95 11.69
N ASP A 65 2.35 20.25 11.78
CA ASP A 65 1.38 21.11 11.08
C ASP A 65 2.00 22.49 10.88
N SER A 66 1.28 23.41 10.23
CA SER A 66 1.76 24.79 10.02
C SER A 66 2.20 25.47 11.31
N THR A 67 3.33 26.16 11.23
CA THR A 67 3.86 27.01 12.31
C THR A 67 3.34 28.45 12.25
N ASP A 68 2.42 28.75 11.35
CA ASP A 68 1.86 30.08 11.20
C ASP A 68 1.21 30.55 12.50
N GLY A 69 1.51 31.79 12.89
CA GLY A 69 1.00 32.39 14.09
C GLY A 69 1.74 32.03 15.38
N LEU A 70 2.78 31.22 15.33
CA LEU A 70 3.64 30.96 16.48
C LEU A 70 4.50 32.19 16.79
N GLN A 71 4.66 32.44 18.07
CA GLN A 71 5.44 33.57 18.58
C GLN A 71 6.41 33.12 19.66
N ARG A 72 7.55 33.78 19.73
CA ARG A 72 8.51 33.60 20.81
C ARG A 72 7.84 33.80 22.16
N GLY A 73 8.15 32.93 23.11
CA GLY A 73 7.59 33.00 24.47
C GLY A 73 6.29 32.21 24.67
N MET A 74 5.66 31.73 23.61
CA MET A 74 4.49 30.83 23.75
C MET A 74 4.84 29.57 24.55
N THR A 75 3.91 29.14 25.38
CA THR A 75 4.07 27.99 26.27
C THR A 75 3.99 26.67 25.50
N VAL A 76 4.87 25.73 25.84
CA VAL A 76 4.96 24.40 25.25
C VAL A 76 4.90 23.33 26.33
N HIS A 77 4.02 22.34 26.16
CA HIS A 77 3.80 21.29 27.14
C HIS A 77 4.29 19.94 26.61
N PRO A 78 5.28 19.28 27.26
CA PRO A 78 5.63 17.90 26.94
C PRO A 78 4.45 16.94 27.17
N LEU A 79 4.28 15.98 26.28
CA LEU A 79 3.23 14.96 26.40
C LEU A 79 3.71 13.67 27.10
N GLY A 80 4.99 13.59 27.47
CA GLY A 80 5.56 12.49 28.23
C GLY A 80 5.96 11.26 27.40
N GLY A 81 5.99 11.37 26.08
CA GLY A 81 6.38 10.32 25.16
C GLY A 81 6.23 10.71 23.70
N PRO A 82 6.47 9.80 22.77
CA PRO A 82 6.31 10.03 21.34
C PRO A 82 4.87 10.34 20.93
N ILE A 83 4.69 10.79 19.67
CA ILE A 83 3.38 10.86 19.02
C ILE A 83 2.72 9.49 19.09
N THR A 84 1.43 9.46 19.42
CA THR A 84 0.65 8.23 19.53
C THR A 84 -0.49 8.21 18.51
N MET A 85 -0.89 6.99 18.13
CA MET A 85 -2.05 6.77 17.27
C MET A 85 -3.18 6.09 18.04
N PRO A 86 -4.44 6.51 17.85
CA PRO A 86 -5.60 5.81 18.40
C PRO A 86 -5.68 4.41 17.80
N ILE A 87 -6.20 3.47 18.56
CA ILE A 87 -6.32 2.06 18.19
C ILE A 87 -7.75 1.55 18.39
N GLY A 88 -7.99 0.31 17.98
CA GLY A 88 -9.25 -0.38 18.16
C GLY A 88 -10.19 -0.28 16.97
N THR A 89 -11.39 -0.81 17.14
CA THR A 89 -12.39 -0.87 16.06
C THR A 89 -12.93 0.52 15.66
N GLN A 90 -12.79 1.51 16.53
CA GLN A 90 -13.23 2.89 16.29
C GLN A 90 -12.55 3.56 15.08
N ILE A 91 -11.34 3.11 14.70
CA ILE A 91 -10.56 3.69 13.60
C ILE A 91 -10.85 3.06 12.24
N LYS A 92 -11.63 2.00 12.19
CA LYS A 92 -12.06 1.39 10.92
C LYS A 92 -12.88 2.38 10.10
N GLY A 93 -12.51 2.53 8.83
CA GLY A 93 -13.17 3.46 7.92
C GLY A 93 -12.91 4.94 8.18
N ARG A 94 -12.02 5.25 9.12
CA ARG A 94 -11.70 6.62 9.51
C ARG A 94 -10.46 7.15 8.77
N LEU A 95 -10.43 8.44 8.63
CA LEU A 95 -9.30 9.17 8.04
C LEU A 95 -8.64 10.01 9.13
N MET A 96 -7.36 9.76 9.36
CA MET A 96 -6.55 10.40 10.39
C MET A 96 -5.35 11.13 9.77
N ASN A 97 -4.81 12.10 10.50
CA ASN A 97 -3.54 12.74 10.18
C ASN A 97 -2.36 12.04 10.90
N VAL A 98 -1.17 12.60 10.76
CA VAL A 98 0.08 12.05 11.32
C VAL A 98 0.06 11.90 12.85
N VAL A 99 -0.65 12.75 13.55
CA VAL A 99 -0.79 12.72 15.02
C VAL A 99 -2.04 11.96 15.50
N GLY A 100 -2.75 11.31 14.58
CA GLY A 100 -3.92 10.51 14.89
C GLY A 100 -5.20 11.31 15.16
N ASP A 101 -5.24 12.58 14.79
CA ASP A 101 -6.47 13.35 14.83
C ASP A 101 -7.34 13.00 13.63
N SER A 102 -8.65 12.90 13.85
CA SER A 102 -9.63 12.69 12.78
C SER A 102 -9.69 13.92 11.87
N ILE A 103 -9.56 13.71 10.56
CA ILE A 103 -9.67 14.75 9.53
C ILE A 103 -10.80 14.49 8.55
N ASP A 104 -11.66 13.52 8.82
CA ASP A 104 -12.83 13.17 8.03
C ASP A 104 -14.10 13.98 8.39
N GLY A 105 -13.98 14.86 9.38
CA GLY A 105 -15.11 15.69 9.87
C GLY A 105 -16.09 14.95 10.78
N MET A 106 -15.84 13.68 11.08
CA MET A 106 -16.64 12.90 12.01
C MET A 106 -16.17 13.08 13.47
N LYS A 107 -16.84 12.44 14.43
CA LYS A 107 -16.52 12.54 15.86
C LYS A 107 -15.05 12.20 16.15
N GLU A 108 -14.53 12.81 17.18
CA GLU A 108 -13.16 12.57 17.67
C GLU A 108 -12.95 11.11 18.10
N LEU A 109 -11.70 10.67 18.01
CA LEU A 109 -11.28 9.32 18.36
C LEU A 109 -10.80 9.25 19.82
N ASP A 110 -11.11 8.16 20.49
CA ASP A 110 -10.62 7.89 21.84
C ASP A 110 -9.13 7.53 21.80
N ARG A 111 -8.37 8.12 22.72
CA ARG A 111 -6.91 7.94 22.85
C ARG A 111 -6.51 6.89 23.89
N THR A 112 -7.48 6.22 24.52
CA THR A 112 -7.20 5.17 25.51
C THR A 112 -6.40 4.04 24.87
N GLY A 113 -5.25 3.71 25.45
CA GLY A 113 -4.39 2.63 24.95
C GLY A 113 -3.65 2.94 23.64
N ALA A 114 -3.59 4.21 23.24
CA ALA A 114 -2.91 4.64 22.01
C ALA A 114 -1.47 4.13 21.92
N TYR A 115 -1.05 3.75 20.71
CA TYR A 115 0.28 3.22 20.43
C TYR A 115 1.25 4.33 19.98
N PRO A 116 2.49 4.35 20.49
CA PRO A 116 3.50 5.29 20.03
C PRO A 116 3.96 4.94 18.60
N ILE A 117 4.22 5.97 17.78
CA ILE A 117 4.67 5.78 16.39
C ILE A 117 6.13 5.34 16.29
N HIS A 118 6.96 5.70 17.29
CA HIS A 118 8.34 5.23 17.41
C HIS A 118 8.36 4.00 18.30
N ARG A 119 8.52 2.84 17.68
CA ARG A 119 8.55 1.54 18.33
C ARG A 119 9.71 0.70 17.78
N ASP A 120 10.24 -0.15 18.62
CA ASP A 120 11.19 -1.15 18.18
C ASP A 120 10.50 -2.22 17.31
N PRO A 121 11.20 -2.82 16.36
CA PRO A 121 10.70 -3.99 15.65
C PRO A 121 10.38 -5.13 16.62
N PRO A 122 9.53 -6.09 16.24
CA PRO A 122 9.25 -7.25 17.07
C PRO A 122 10.53 -7.99 17.44
N LYS A 123 10.57 -8.55 18.65
CA LYS A 123 11.72 -9.35 19.10
C LYS A 123 11.85 -10.62 18.28
N PHE A 124 13.06 -11.11 18.13
CA PHE A 124 13.34 -12.34 17.38
C PHE A 124 12.51 -13.54 17.86
N GLU A 125 12.25 -13.64 19.16
CA GLU A 125 11.43 -14.69 19.76
C GLU A 125 9.94 -14.65 19.37
N ASP A 126 9.45 -13.48 18.97
CA ASP A 126 8.06 -13.26 18.54
C ASP A 126 7.86 -13.50 17.05
N LEU A 127 8.93 -13.52 16.28
CA LEU A 127 8.87 -13.71 14.84
C LEU A 127 8.46 -15.13 14.47
N THR A 128 7.71 -15.26 13.39
CA THR A 128 7.50 -16.56 12.76
C THR A 128 8.57 -16.81 11.70
N THR A 129 9.14 -18.00 11.73
CA THR A 129 10.20 -18.43 10.79
C THR A 129 9.64 -19.11 9.55
N VAL A 130 8.34 -19.39 9.52
CA VAL A 130 7.68 -20.08 8.43
C VAL A 130 7.39 -19.08 7.32
N GLN A 131 7.88 -19.37 6.12
CA GLN A 131 7.52 -18.61 4.93
C GLN A 131 6.19 -19.11 4.38
N GLU A 132 5.19 -18.24 4.40
CA GLU A 132 3.86 -18.54 3.88
C GLU A 132 3.50 -17.57 2.75
N VAL A 133 2.74 -18.07 1.80
CA VAL A 133 2.20 -17.26 0.71
C VAL A 133 0.93 -16.56 1.17
N LEU A 134 0.83 -15.27 0.90
CA LEU A 134 -0.40 -14.50 1.02
C LEU A 134 -1.13 -14.54 -0.33
N TYR A 135 -2.11 -15.41 -0.45
CA TYR A 135 -2.91 -15.50 -1.67
C TYR A 135 -3.88 -14.34 -1.78
N THR A 136 -3.78 -13.60 -2.87
CA THR A 136 -4.58 -12.39 -3.12
C THR A 136 -5.91 -12.67 -3.82
N GLY A 137 -6.06 -13.84 -4.42
CA GLY A 137 -7.18 -14.18 -5.29
C GLY A 137 -7.09 -13.58 -6.69
N ILE A 138 -5.96 -12.97 -7.04
CA ILE A 138 -5.65 -12.38 -8.34
C ILE A 138 -4.66 -13.29 -9.06
N LYS A 139 -5.09 -13.88 -10.17
CA LYS A 139 -4.34 -14.92 -10.91
C LYS A 139 -2.90 -14.53 -11.22
N VAL A 140 -2.71 -13.37 -11.82
CA VAL A 140 -1.38 -12.92 -12.26
C VAL A 140 -0.42 -12.74 -11.10
N ILE A 141 -0.89 -12.23 -9.98
CA ILE A 141 -0.08 -12.05 -8.77
C ILE A 141 0.24 -13.40 -8.15
N ASP A 142 -0.77 -14.19 -7.85
CA ASP A 142 -0.61 -15.46 -7.12
C ASP A 142 0.23 -16.48 -7.89
N LEU A 143 0.14 -16.50 -9.22
CA LEU A 143 0.90 -17.42 -10.06
C LEU A 143 2.35 -16.96 -10.27
N LEU A 144 2.56 -15.71 -10.68
CA LEU A 144 3.85 -15.26 -11.24
C LEU A 144 4.68 -14.43 -10.25
N GLU A 145 4.04 -13.80 -9.30
CA GLU A 145 4.71 -12.96 -8.29
C GLU A 145 4.06 -13.12 -6.91
N PRO A 146 3.97 -14.33 -6.36
CA PRO A 146 3.27 -14.57 -5.10
C PRO A 146 3.81 -13.67 -3.98
N TYR A 147 2.90 -13.12 -3.17
CA TYR A 147 3.25 -12.30 -2.02
C TYR A 147 3.57 -13.16 -0.81
N SER A 148 4.61 -12.80 -0.09
CA SER A 148 4.95 -13.42 1.18
C SER A 148 4.19 -12.77 2.32
N LYS A 149 3.62 -13.54 3.23
CA LYS A 149 3.11 -13.01 4.50
C LYS A 149 4.24 -12.36 5.27
N GLY A 150 4.03 -11.13 5.73
CA GLY A 150 5.08 -10.34 6.35
C GLY A 150 6.13 -9.79 5.39
N GLY A 151 5.92 -9.96 4.09
CA GLY A 151 6.79 -9.49 3.03
C GLY A 151 6.56 -8.02 2.67
N LYS A 152 7.50 -7.49 1.90
CA LYS A 152 7.50 -6.12 1.42
C LYS A 152 7.45 -6.14 -0.10
N ILE A 153 6.38 -5.61 -0.67
CA ILE A 153 6.10 -5.62 -2.11
C ILE A 153 6.26 -4.20 -2.65
N GLY A 154 7.09 -4.04 -3.66
CA GLY A 154 7.18 -2.79 -4.41
C GLY A 154 6.15 -2.76 -5.53
N LEU A 155 5.35 -1.71 -5.60
CA LEU A 155 4.37 -1.47 -6.65
C LEU A 155 4.85 -0.34 -7.55
N PHE A 156 5.13 -0.68 -8.81
CA PHE A 156 5.61 0.26 -9.82
C PHE A 156 4.51 0.48 -10.85
N GLY A 157 4.32 1.71 -11.27
CA GLY A 157 3.37 2.04 -12.31
C GLY A 157 3.17 3.53 -12.46
N GLY A 158 3.05 3.98 -13.69
CA GLY A 158 2.73 5.37 -14.02
C GLY A 158 1.26 5.70 -13.75
N ALA A 159 0.86 6.90 -14.13
CA ALA A 159 -0.53 7.32 -14.05
C ALA A 159 -1.42 6.52 -15.02
N GLY A 160 -2.65 6.20 -14.60
CA GLY A 160 -3.67 5.60 -15.45
C GLY A 160 -3.48 4.12 -15.78
N VAL A 161 -2.66 3.39 -15.02
CA VAL A 161 -2.45 1.94 -15.21
C VAL A 161 -3.29 1.06 -14.27
N GLY A 162 -4.22 1.66 -13.51
CA GLY A 162 -5.11 0.93 -12.62
C GLY A 162 -4.53 0.63 -11.24
N LYS A 163 -3.53 1.37 -10.77
CA LYS A 163 -2.90 1.21 -9.45
C LYS A 163 -3.93 1.26 -8.32
N THR A 164 -4.77 2.28 -8.30
CA THR A 164 -5.79 2.49 -7.26
C THR A 164 -6.82 1.35 -7.23
N VAL A 165 -7.28 0.91 -8.40
CA VAL A 165 -8.24 -0.20 -8.52
C VAL A 165 -7.63 -1.50 -8.01
N LEU A 166 -6.36 -1.76 -8.32
CA LEU A 166 -5.64 -2.93 -7.81
C LEU A 166 -5.53 -2.88 -6.27
N ILE A 167 -5.18 -1.75 -5.71
CA ILE A 167 -5.10 -1.56 -4.25
C ILE A 167 -6.45 -1.84 -3.59
N GLN A 168 -7.53 -1.29 -4.14
CA GLN A 168 -8.89 -1.51 -3.62
C GLN A 168 -9.31 -2.98 -3.71
N GLU A 169 -8.96 -3.68 -4.78
CA GLU A 169 -9.25 -5.11 -4.91
C GLU A 169 -8.46 -5.95 -3.91
N LEU A 170 -7.20 -5.63 -3.68
CA LEU A 170 -6.41 -6.27 -2.63
C LEU A 170 -7.02 -6.07 -1.24
N ILE A 171 -7.47 -4.87 -0.93
CA ILE A 171 -8.18 -4.56 0.33
C ILE A 171 -9.45 -5.40 0.45
N ASN A 172 -10.27 -5.42 -0.59
CA ASN A 172 -11.51 -6.17 -0.60
C ASN A 172 -11.29 -7.68 -0.44
N ASN A 173 -10.28 -8.22 -1.12
CA ASN A 173 -9.99 -9.65 -1.09
C ASN A 173 -9.42 -10.11 0.24
N ILE A 174 -8.50 -9.33 0.84
CA ILE A 174 -7.96 -9.67 2.15
C ILE A 174 -9.01 -9.62 3.26
N ALA A 175 -9.95 -8.70 3.18
CA ALA A 175 -11.04 -8.60 4.14
C ALA A 175 -12.01 -9.78 4.09
N LYS A 176 -12.13 -10.45 2.95
CA LYS A 176 -12.94 -11.66 2.78
C LYS A 176 -12.26 -12.92 3.29
N LYS A 177 -10.95 -12.87 3.52
CA LYS A 177 -10.15 -13.97 4.05
C LYS A 177 -9.82 -13.73 5.51
N GLN A 178 -10.08 -14.71 6.38
CA GLN A 178 -9.54 -14.83 7.74
C GLN A 178 -9.41 -13.52 8.55
N HIS A 179 -10.46 -12.70 8.60
CA HIS A 179 -10.47 -11.44 9.36
C HIS A 179 -9.37 -10.43 8.98
N GLY A 180 -8.92 -10.45 7.71
CA GLY A 180 -7.94 -9.50 7.20
C GLY A 180 -8.44 -8.06 7.25
N PHE A 181 -7.50 -7.13 7.45
CA PHE A 181 -7.76 -5.70 7.47
C PHE A 181 -6.64 -4.95 6.76
N SER A 182 -6.92 -3.75 6.31
CA SER A 182 -5.93 -2.94 5.58
C SER A 182 -5.76 -1.57 6.21
N VAL A 183 -4.55 -1.04 6.09
CA VAL A 183 -4.19 0.32 6.48
C VAL A 183 -3.51 0.99 5.29
N PHE A 184 -3.92 2.18 4.95
CA PHE A 184 -3.35 2.95 3.85
C PHE A 184 -2.71 4.24 4.37
N ALA A 185 -1.43 4.41 4.14
CA ALA A 185 -0.68 5.62 4.44
C ALA A 185 -0.44 6.42 3.16
N GLY A 186 -1.08 7.58 3.04
CA GLY A 186 -0.85 8.55 1.97
C GLY A 186 0.30 9.49 2.34
N VAL A 187 1.43 9.35 1.67
CA VAL A 187 2.66 10.07 1.98
C VAL A 187 2.99 11.09 0.89
N GLY A 188 2.85 12.37 1.21
CA GLY A 188 3.30 13.48 0.37
C GLY A 188 2.57 13.61 -0.98
N GLY A 189 1.45 12.94 -1.16
CA GLY A 189 0.65 13.03 -2.38
C GLY A 189 -0.19 14.30 -2.46
N PRO A 190 -0.74 14.62 -3.65
CA PRO A 190 -1.69 15.71 -3.80
C PRO A 190 -2.95 15.51 -2.95
N THR A 191 -3.41 16.55 -2.28
CA THR A 191 -4.62 16.49 -1.44
C THR A 191 -5.85 16.05 -2.24
N ARG A 192 -5.94 16.47 -3.50
CA ARG A 192 -7.01 16.06 -4.40
C ARG A 192 -7.04 14.53 -4.60
N GLU A 193 -5.89 13.92 -4.86
CA GLU A 193 -5.82 12.45 -5.04
C GLU A 193 -6.24 11.70 -3.77
N GLY A 194 -5.90 12.24 -2.60
CA GLY A 194 -6.35 11.68 -1.32
C GLY A 194 -7.86 11.74 -1.15
N ASN A 195 -8.49 12.84 -1.54
CA ASN A 195 -9.95 12.99 -1.51
C ASN A 195 -10.63 12.08 -2.53
N ASP A 196 -10.08 12.00 -3.75
CA ASP A 196 -10.60 11.12 -4.78
C ASP A 196 -10.52 9.65 -4.35
N LEU A 197 -9.41 9.26 -3.71
CA LEU A 197 -9.23 7.91 -3.15
C LEU A 197 -10.29 7.58 -2.09
N LEU A 198 -10.57 8.49 -1.17
CA LEU A 198 -11.62 8.29 -0.16
C LEU A 198 -13.00 8.10 -0.82
N ARG A 199 -13.34 8.92 -1.81
CA ARG A 199 -14.60 8.78 -2.54
C ARG A 199 -14.69 7.43 -3.27
N GLU A 200 -13.66 7.06 -4.00
CA GLU A 200 -13.59 5.78 -4.71
C GLU A 200 -13.71 4.58 -3.76
N MET A 201 -13.11 4.65 -2.58
CA MET A 201 -13.24 3.61 -1.55
C MET A 201 -14.65 3.51 -0.97
N ILE A 202 -15.36 4.63 -0.85
CA ILE A 202 -16.77 4.64 -0.45
C ILE A 202 -17.64 4.07 -1.59
N GLU A 203 -17.39 4.47 -2.82
CA GLU A 203 -18.10 3.97 -4.00
C GLU A 203 -17.93 2.45 -4.16
N SER A 204 -16.72 1.93 -3.99
CA SER A 204 -16.41 0.50 -4.10
C SER A 204 -16.87 -0.34 -2.89
N GLY A 205 -17.26 0.31 -1.78
CA GLY A 205 -17.73 -0.35 -0.57
C GLY A 205 -16.64 -0.89 0.37
N VAL A 206 -15.35 -0.60 0.12
CA VAL A 206 -14.28 -0.92 1.06
C VAL A 206 -14.30 -0.02 2.29
N ILE A 207 -14.77 1.21 2.14
CA ILE A 207 -15.20 2.09 3.23
C ILE A 207 -16.72 2.25 3.15
N ARG A 208 -17.38 2.12 4.29
CA ARG A 208 -18.84 2.13 4.38
C ARG A 208 -19.31 3.29 5.25
N TYR A 209 -19.97 4.26 4.63
CA TYR A 209 -20.59 5.37 5.36
C TYR A 209 -22.12 5.23 5.47
N GLY A 210 -22.68 4.14 4.93
CA GLY A 210 -24.12 3.90 4.85
C GLY A 210 -24.71 4.29 3.51
N GLU A 211 -25.82 3.66 3.15
CA GLU A 211 -26.48 3.85 1.84
C GLU A 211 -27.03 5.26 1.65
N GLU A 212 -27.54 5.89 2.70
CA GLU A 212 -28.10 7.25 2.64
C GLU A 212 -26.99 8.27 2.34
N PHE A 213 -25.83 8.12 2.99
CA PHE A 213 -24.64 8.95 2.70
C PHE A 213 -24.15 8.75 1.27
N LYS A 214 -24.04 7.48 0.85
CA LYS A 214 -23.53 7.11 -0.49
C LYS A 214 -24.40 7.72 -1.59
N LYS A 215 -25.72 7.63 -1.48
CA LYS A 215 -26.66 8.25 -2.44
C LYS A 215 -26.47 9.77 -2.49
N GLY A 216 -26.40 10.43 -1.35
CA GLY A 216 -26.14 11.87 -1.29
C GLY A 216 -24.81 12.26 -1.94
N MET A 217 -23.76 11.46 -1.72
CA MET A 217 -22.44 11.68 -2.33
C MET A 217 -22.49 11.55 -3.87
N GLU A 218 -23.20 10.56 -4.39
CA GLU A 218 -23.40 10.36 -5.84
C GLU A 218 -24.18 11.53 -6.48
N GLU A 219 -25.08 12.16 -5.72
CA GLU A 219 -25.81 13.37 -6.12
C GLU A 219 -25.01 14.67 -5.93
N GLY A 220 -23.77 14.56 -5.44
CA GLY A 220 -22.88 15.71 -5.21
C GLY A 220 -23.00 16.37 -3.83
N HIS A 221 -23.69 15.72 -2.90
CA HIS A 221 -23.88 16.21 -1.53
C HIS A 221 -23.02 15.43 -0.53
N TRP A 222 -22.08 16.11 0.11
CA TRP A 222 -21.26 15.55 1.19
C TRP A 222 -21.86 15.92 2.55
N ASP A 223 -22.83 15.13 3.01
CA ASP A 223 -23.56 15.37 4.25
C ASP A 223 -23.20 14.35 5.33
N LEU A 224 -22.29 14.72 6.23
CA LEU A 224 -21.83 13.88 7.32
C LEU A 224 -22.91 13.54 8.35
N SER A 225 -24.03 14.26 8.39
CA SER A 225 -25.16 13.93 9.28
C SER A 225 -25.85 12.62 8.87
N LYS A 226 -25.64 12.16 7.63
CA LYS A 226 -26.19 10.92 7.07
C LYS A 226 -25.30 9.70 7.27
N VAL A 227 -24.13 9.85 7.90
CA VAL A 227 -23.20 8.76 8.15
C VAL A 227 -23.78 7.80 9.18
N ASP A 228 -23.80 6.52 8.84
CA ASP A 228 -24.14 5.43 9.74
C ASP A 228 -22.87 4.83 10.37
N TYR A 229 -22.65 5.10 11.65
CA TYR A 229 -21.46 4.66 12.36
C TYR A 229 -21.37 3.12 12.53
N ASP A 230 -22.49 2.42 12.50
CA ASP A 230 -22.50 0.94 12.53
C ASP A 230 -21.98 0.37 11.20
N GLU A 231 -22.29 1.04 10.09
CA GLU A 231 -21.71 0.70 8.79
C GLU A 231 -20.23 1.09 8.70
N VAL A 232 -19.84 2.25 9.25
CA VAL A 232 -18.42 2.66 9.30
C VAL A 232 -17.55 1.60 9.99
N ALA A 233 -18.03 1.01 11.07
CA ALA A 233 -17.33 -0.05 11.80
C ALA A 233 -17.12 -1.34 10.99
N LYS A 234 -17.85 -1.54 9.89
CA LYS A 234 -17.69 -2.66 8.94
C LYS A 234 -16.70 -2.37 7.81
N SER A 235 -16.14 -1.17 7.77
CA SER A 235 -15.15 -0.79 6.76
C SER A 235 -13.90 -1.67 6.83
N GLN A 236 -13.25 -1.83 5.68
CA GLN A 236 -12.15 -2.78 5.48
C GLN A 236 -10.78 -2.12 5.53
N VAL A 237 -10.71 -0.82 5.70
CA VAL A 237 -9.48 -0.04 5.68
C VAL A 237 -9.56 1.17 6.60
N SER A 238 -8.40 1.55 7.16
CA SER A 238 -8.19 2.85 7.81
C SER A 238 -7.20 3.67 6.99
N LEU A 239 -7.44 4.98 6.86
CA LEU A 239 -6.62 5.90 6.08
C LEU A 239 -5.86 6.85 7.00
N ILE A 240 -4.57 7.03 6.74
CA ILE A 240 -3.73 8.01 7.42
C ILE A 240 -3.03 8.85 6.36
N PHE A 241 -3.28 10.16 6.35
CA PHE A 241 -2.74 11.06 5.33
C PHE A 241 -1.77 12.09 5.90
N GLY A 242 -0.62 12.23 5.23
CA GLY A 242 0.32 13.33 5.36
C GLY A 242 0.65 13.85 3.97
N GLN A 243 -0.21 14.72 3.43
CA GLN A 243 -0.18 15.15 2.04
C GLN A 243 0.86 16.24 1.77
N MET A 244 1.03 16.61 0.50
CA MET A 244 2.09 17.52 0.06
C MET A 244 1.99 18.96 0.64
N ASN A 245 0.81 19.36 1.08
CA ASN A 245 0.58 20.67 1.71
C ASN A 245 0.99 20.72 3.19
N GLU A 246 1.29 19.57 3.78
CA GLU A 246 1.74 19.47 5.17
C GLU A 246 3.26 19.63 5.27
N PRO A 247 3.79 20.07 6.43
CA PRO A 247 5.23 20.28 6.62
C PRO A 247 6.01 18.94 6.50
N PRO A 248 7.33 19.00 6.26
CA PRO A 248 8.14 17.81 6.06
C PRO A 248 8.16 16.84 7.24
N GLY A 249 8.02 17.33 8.49
CA GLY A 249 7.89 16.48 9.67
C GLY A 249 6.67 15.56 9.60
N ALA A 250 5.53 16.08 9.19
CA ALA A 250 4.30 15.31 8.99
C ALA A 250 4.45 14.29 7.86
N ARG A 251 4.97 14.70 6.71
CA ARG A 251 5.17 13.82 5.55
C ARG A 251 6.18 12.69 5.82
N GLN A 252 7.19 12.93 6.64
CA GLN A 252 8.14 11.91 7.07
C GLN A 252 7.51 10.91 8.05
N SER A 253 6.75 11.40 9.01
CA SER A 253 6.24 10.58 10.12
C SER A 253 4.95 9.83 9.81
N VAL A 254 4.19 10.23 8.79
CA VAL A 254 2.89 9.61 8.48
C VAL A 254 2.98 8.14 8.10
N ALA A 255 4.06 7.70 7.46
CA ALA A 255 4.30 6.28 7.18
C ALA A 255 4.44 5.49 8.49
N LEU A 256 5.13 6.04 9.48
CA LEU A 256 5.25 5.44 10.82
C LEU A 256 3.91 5.42 11.56
N SER A 257 3.10 6.47 11.41
CA SER A 257 1.74 6.52 11.97
C SER A 257 0.86 5.41 11.40
N GLY A 258 0.86 5.24 10.08
CA GLY A 258 0.14 4.16 9.40
C GLY A 258 0.62 2.78 9.81
N LEU A 259 1.93 2.58 9.89
CA LEU A 259 2.52 1.33 10.33
C LEU A 259 2.14 0.97 11.78
N THR A 260 2.09 1.97 12.66
CA THR A 260 1.66 1.79 14.06
C THR A 260 0.21 1.33 14.15
N VAL A 261 -0.67 1.89 13.33
CA VAL A 261 -2.07 1.43 13.22
C VAL A 261 -2.13 -0.01 12.72
N ALA A 262 -1.34 -0.37 11.72
CA ALA A 262 -1.25 -1.73 11.21
C ALA A 262 -0.75 -2.71 12.29
N GLU A 263 0.27 -2.34 13.06
CA GLU A 263 0.78 -3.11 14.18
C GLU A 263 -0.28 -3.33 15.27
N SER A 264 -1.10 -2.30 15.56
CA SER A 264 -2.17 -2.44 16.53
C SER A 264 -3.20 -3.51 16.13
N PHE A 265 -3.57 -3.57 14.85
CA PHE A 265 -4.46 -4.60 14.34
C PHE A 265 -3.83 -5.99 14.32
N ARG A 266 -2.55 -6.10 13.97
CA ARG A 266 -1.81 -7.36 14.04
C ARG A 266 -1.77 -7.90 15.47
N ASP A 267 -1.45 -7.04 16.43
CA ASP A 267 -1.26 -7.44 17.83
C ASP A 267 -2.58 -7.82 18.50
N MET A 268 -3.71 -7.25 18.07
CA MET A 268 -5.04 -7.64 18.50
C MET A 268 -5.42 -9.08 18.12
N GLY A 269 -4.73 -9.70 17.18
CA GLY A 269 -4.93 -11.10 16.81
C GLY A 269 -4.74 -12.07 17.98
N ALA A 270 -3.93 -11.71 18.97
CA ALA A 270 -3.76 -12.52 20.18
C ALA A 270 -4.98 -12.55 21.11
N GLU A 271 -5.83 -11.54 21.03
CA GLU A 271 -7.01 -11.33 21.89
C GLU A 271 -8.32 -11.81 21.24
N THR A 272 -8.25 -12.26 19.99
CA THR A 272 -9.40 -12.66 19.17
C THR A 272 -9.23 -14.07 18.58
N ASP A 273 -10.06 -14.46 17.64
CA ASP A 273 -10.17 -15.82 17.09
C ASP A 273 -8.96 -16.33 16.26
N GLY A 274 -7.79 -15.73 16.40
CA GLY A 274 -6.56 -16.20 15.76
C GLY A 274 -5.76 -15.10 15.04
N PRO A 275 -4.63 -15.46 14.44
CA PRO A 275 -3.74 -14.53 13.76
C PRO A 275 -4.43 -13.75 12.64
N ARG A 276 -4.13 -12.46 12.52
CA ARG A 276 -4.69 -11.57 11.51
C ARG A 276 -3.67 -11.25 10.43
N ASP A 277 -4.12 -11.24 9.19
CA ASP A 277 -3.33 -10.78 8.06
C ASP A 277 -3.68 -9.32 7.76
N ILE A 278 -2.71 -8.43 7.95
CA ILE A 278 -2.87 -7.00 7.73
C ILE A 278 -2.11 -6.60 6.48
N LEU A 279 -2.78 -5.92 5.55
CA LEU A 279 -2.14 -5.24 4.44
C LEU A 279 -1.83 -3.79 4.84
N PHE A 280 -0.60 -3.38 4.59
CA PHE A 280 -0.17 -2.01 4.81
C PHE A 280 0.28 -1.38 3.50
N PHE A 281 -0.45 -0.38 3.04
CA PHE A 281 -0.16 0.34 1.81
C PHE A 281 0.57 1.65 2.14
N ILE A 282 1.64 1.92 1.40
CA ILE A 282 2.37 3.19 1.47
C ILE A 282 2.36 3.80 0.06
N ASP A 283 1.74 4.92 -0.11
CA ASP A 283 1.77 5.65 -1.37
C ASP A 283 2.22 7.11 -1.14
N ASN A 284 3.47 7.43 -1.43
CA ASN A 284 4.50 6.53 -1.95
C ASN A 284 5.75 6.62 -1.06
N ILE A 285 6.52 5.55 -1.03
CA ILE A 285 7.70 5.43 -0.15
C ILE A 285 8.81 6.43 -0.49
N PHE A 286 8.94 6.86 -1.74
CA PHE A 286 9.90 7.88 -2.14
C PHE A 286 9.68 9.21 -1.39
N ARG A 287 8.42 9.58 -1.16
CA ARG A 287 8.07 10.82 -0.44
C ARG A 287 8.47 10.77 1.04
N PHE A 288 8.48 9.57 1.63
CA PHE A 288 9.03 9.36 2.97
C PHE A 288 10.53 9.72 3.01
N THR A 289 11.32 9.25 2.08
CA THR A 289 12.75 9.56 2.00
C THR A 289 13.01 11.02 1.67
N GLN A 290 12.23 11.60 0.76
CA GLN A 290 12.32 13.01 0.39
C GLN A 290 12.03 13.93 1.58
N ALA A 291 10.96 13.68 2.31
CA ALA A 291 10.63 14.44 3.53
C ALA A 291 11.73 14.32 4.60
N GLY A 292 12.32 13.14 4.74
CA GLY A 292 13.48 12.92 5.60
C GLY A 292 14.69 13.75 5.21
N SER A 293 14.95 13.93 3.91
CA SER A 293 16.03 14.80 3.44
C SER A 293 15.76 16.29 3.72
N GLU A 294 14.51 16.72 3.57
CA GLU A 294 14.10 18.09 3.93
C GLU A 294 14.28 18.37 5.43
N VAL A 295 13.85 17.46 6.30
CA VAL A 295 14.04 17.56 7.75
C VAL A 295 15.52 17.60 8.10
N SER A 296 16.33 16.74 7.52
CA SER A 296 17.78 16.69 7.74
C SER A 296 18.46 18.02 7.36
N ALA A 297 18.07 18.61 6.24
CA ALA A 297 18.56 19.91 5.80
C ALA A 297 18.17 21.05 6.76
N LEU A 298 16.92 21.05 7.22
CA LEU A 298 16.40 22.01 8.17
C LEU A 298 17.10 21.94 9.53
N LEU A 299 17.55 20.75 9.92
CA LEU A 299 18.33 20.53 11.14
C LEU A 299 19.83 20.86 10.97
N GLY A 300 20.26 21.30 9.79
CA GLY A 300 21.63 21.65 9.51
C GLY A 300 22.60 20.47 9.39
N ARG A 301 22.09 19.28 9.14
CA ARG A 301 22.95 18.10 8.92
C ARG A 301 23.60 18.16 7.54
N MET A 302 24.86 17.72 7.47
CA MET A 302 25.58 17.66 6.20
C MET A 302 24.96 16.59 5.28
N PRO A 303 24.56 16.93 4.05
CA PRO A 303 23.97 15.96 3.16
C PRO A 303 24.99 14.93 2.69
N SER A 304 24.51 13.73 2.39
CA SER A 304 25.26 12.68 1.70
C SER A 304 25.20 12.86 0.18
N ALA A 305 25.59 11.84 -0.58
CA ALA A 305 25.54 11.86 -2.03
C ALA A 305 24.14 12.24 -2.55
N VAL A 306 24.10 13.05 -3.61
CA VAL A 306 22.87 13.50 -4.29
C VAL A 306 21.88 14.29 -3.40
N GLY A 307 22.37 14.78 -2.25
CA GLY A 307 21.58 15.64 -1.35
C GLY A 307 20.68 14.93 -0.35
N TYR A 308 20.72 13.60 -0.29
CA TYR A 308 19.97 12.84 0.71
C TYR A 308 20.58 12.94 2.12
N GLN A 309 19.77 12.63 3.13
CA GLN A 309 20.22 12.55 4.51
C GLN A 309 21.26 11.44 4.71
N PRO A 310 22.25 11.64 5.59
CA PRO A 310 23.24 10.60 5.89
C PRO A 310 22.63 9.38 6.61
N THR A 311 21.46 9.54 7.20
CA THR A 311 20.71 8.53 7.94
C THR A 311 19.66 7.78 7.09
N LEU A 312 19.68 7.96 5.76
CA LEU A 312 18.69 7.37 4.85
C LEU A 312 18.49 5.87 5.04
N ALA A 313 19.58 5.10 5.04
CA ALA A 313 19.52 3.65 5.21
C ALA A 313 18.99 3.24 6.58
N THR A 314 19.39 3.96 7.63
CA THR A 314 18.95 3.70 9.01
C THR A 314 17.46 4.01 9.19
N GLU A 315 16.99 5.13 8.68
CA GLU A 315 15.57 5.53 8.74
C GLU A 315 14.69 4.55 7.97
N MET A 316 15.10 4.18 6.76
CA MET A 316 14.39 3.19 5.95
C MET A 316 14.39 1.82 6.64
N GLY A 317 15.52 1.36 7.14
CA GLY A 317 15.65 0.09 7.85
C GLY A 317 14.80 0.03 9.12
N ALA A 318 14.80 1.08 9.92
CA ALA A 318 14.00 1.15 11.15
C ALA A 318 12.49 1.00 10.87
N MET A 319 11.99 1.55 9.77
CA MET A 319 10.61 1.37 9.36
C MET A 319 10.36 -0.03 8.78
N GLN A 320 11.20 -0.46 7.85
CA GLN A 320 11.00 -1.72 7.11
C GLN A 320 11.09 -2.97 8.00
N GLU A 321 11.95 -2.97 9.00
CA GLU A 321 12.10 -4.10 9.93
C GLU A 321 10.88 -4.31 10.85
N ARG A 322 10.03 -3.31 11.02
CA ARG A 322 8.75 -3.42 11.74
C ARG A 322 7.70 -4.18 10.93
N ILE A 323 7.85 -4.23 9.61
CA ILE A 323 6.93 -4.89 8.68
C ILE A 323 7.30 -6.36 8.60
N THR A 324 6.63 -7.20 9.38
CA THR A 324 6.99 -8.61 9.52
C THR A 324 5.82 -9.45 10.03
N SER A 325 5.99 -10.76 9.98
CA SER A 325 5.08 -11.74 10.57
C SER A 325 5.49 -12.09 11.99
N THR A 326 4.53 -12.08 12.90
CA THR A 326 4.66 -12.56 14.27
C THR A 326 3.69 -13.70 14.53
N ARG A 327 3.76 -14.30 15.72
CA ARG A 327 2.80 -15.34 16.15
C ARG A 327 1.36 -14.83 16.22
N ASN A 328 1.18 -13.53 16.40
CA ASN A 328 -0.13 -12.87 16.53
C ASN A 328 -0.76 -12.49 15.19
N GLY A 329 0.01 -12.48 14.12
CA GLY A 329 -0.45 -12.11 12.78
C GLY A 329 0.68 -11.61 11.90
N SER A 330 0.34 -11.18 10.69
CA SER A 330 1.28 -10.67 9.72
C SER A 330 0.96 -9.24 9.29
N ILE A 331 1.99 -8.46 8.98
CA ILE A 331 1.87 -7.23 8.21
C ILE A 331 2.60 -7.47 6.89
N THR A 332 1.86 -7.40 5.79
CA THR A 332 2.41 -7.43 4.44
C THR A 332 2.28 -6.04 3.85
N SER A 333 3.37 -5.43 3.40
CA SER A 333 3.32 -4.09 2.83
C SER A 333 3.29 -4.10 1.32
N VAL A 334 2.50 -3.20 0.75
CA VAL A 334 2.53 -2.83 -0.66
C VAL A 334 2.93 -1.37 -0.74
N GLN A 335 4.12 -1.12 -1.25
CA GLN A 335 4.75 0.19 -1.26
C GLN A 335 4.83 0.70 -2.69
N ALA A 336 4.11 1.77 -3.00
CA ALA A 336 4.29 2.44 -4.27
C ALA A 336 5.67 3.08 -4.33
N VAL A 337 6.42 2.74 -5.37
CA VAL A 337 7.80 3.21 -5.56
C VAL A 337 7.85 4.14 -6.77
N TYR A 338 8.34 5.34 -6.56
CA TYR A 338 8.68 6.28 -7.61
C TYR A 338 10.20 6.25 -7.84
N VAL A 339 10.60 6.18 -9.08
CA VAL A 339 12.01 6.18 -9.48
C VAL A 339 12.29 7.51 -10.19
N PRO A 340 13.02 8.45 -9.56
CA PRO A 340 13.34 9.75 -10.17
C PRO A 340 14.11 9.57 -11.47
N ALA A 341 13.63 10.20 -12.54
CA ALA A 341 14.25 10.15 -13.87
C ALA A 341 14.55 8.72 -14.40
N ASP A 342 13.77 7.73 -13.94
CA ASP A 342 13.99 6.30 -14.25
C ASP A 342 15.38 5.78 -13.86
N ASP A 343 16.06 6.47 -12.94
CA ASP A 343 17.40 6.10 -12.46
C ASP A 343 17.32 5.19 -11.23
N LEU A 344 17.46 3.89 -11.46
CA LEU A 344 17.48 2.87 -10.41
C LEU A 344 18.71 2.95 -9.49
N THR A 345 19.71 3.74 -9.86
CA THR A 345 20.92 3.95 -9.04
C THR A 345 20.77 5.10 -8.04
N ASP A 346 19.70 5.88 -8.15
CA ASP A 346 19.37 6.91 -7.16
C ASP A 346 19.28 6.27 -5.75
N PRO A 347 19.89 6.88 -4.72
CA PRO A 347 19.96 6.30 -3.37
C PRO A 347 18.61 5.92 -2.75
N ALA A 348 17.53 6.67 -3.02
CA ALA A 348 16.22 6.39 -2.44
C ALA A 348 15.61 5.09 -2.99
N PRO A 349 15.41 4.89 -4.31
CA PRO A 349 14.94 3.61 -4.82
C PRO A 349 15.94 2.48 -4.56
N ALA A 350 17.24 2.70 -4.70
CA ALA A 350 18.25 1.67 -4.44
C ALA A 350 18.16 1.13 -3.00
N THR A 351 18.02 1.99 -2.00
CA THR A 351 17.84 1.58 -0.61
C THR A 351 16.51 0.84 -0.41
N THR A 352 15.44 1.31 -1.03
CA THR A 352 14.13 0.65 -0.96
C THR A 352 14.19 -0.76 -1.54
N PHE A 353 14.82 -0.96 -2.69
CA PHE A 353 14.93 -2.27 -3.35
C PHE A 353 15.60 -3.33 -2.48
N THR A 354 16.53 -2.97 -1.61
CA THR A 354 17.19 -3.93 -0.72
C THR A 354 16.22 -4.61 0.24
N HIS A 355 15.09 -3.98 0.54
CA HIS A 355 14.07 -4.50 1.47
C HIS A 355 12.94 -5.27 0.77
N LEU A 356 12.79 -5.16 -0.55
CA LEU A 356 11.65 -5.74 -1.26
C LEU A 356 11.79 -7.26 -1.44
N ASP A 357 10.71 -7.98 -1.18
CA ASP A 357 10.57 -9.42 -1.40
C ASP A 357 9.92 -9.74 -2.74
N ALA A 358 9.07 -8.86 -3.24
CA ALA A 358 8.41 -8.98 -4.53
C ALA A 358 8.24 -7.61 -5.19
N THR A 359 8.08 -7.62 -6.50
CA THR A 359 7.89 -6.42 -7.31
C THR A 359 6.73 -6.63 -8.26
N THR A 360 5.71 -5.80 -8.13
CA THR A 360 4.56 -5.73 -9.05
C THR A 360 4.76 -4.55 -9.98
N VAL A 361 4.89 -4.79 -11.26
CA VAL A 361 5.04 -3.74 -12.27
C VAL A 361 3.75 -3.63 -13.09
N LEU A 362 3.10 -2.47 -13.00
CA LEU A 362 1.94 -2.14 -13.84
C LEU A 362 2.41 -1.44 -15.11
N SER A 363 1.97 -1.92 -16.26
CA SER A 363 2.45 -1.48 -17.56
C SER A 363 1.36 -0.85 -18.42
N ARG A 364 1.65 0.31 -19.00
CA ARG A 364 0.75 0.95 -19.95
C ARG A 364 0.56 0.11 -21.21
N LYS A 365 1.60 -0.60 -21.66
CA LYS A 365 1.50 -1.52 -22.81
C LYS A 365 0.47 -2.62 -22.59
N ILE A 366 0.34 -3.09 -21.35
CA ILE A 366 -0.68 -4.10 -20.99
C ILE A 366 -2.09 -3.47 -20.99
N THR A 367 -2.23 -2.23 -20.51
CA THR A 367 -3.52 -1.52 -20.58
C THR A 367 -3.99 -1.26 -22.00
N GLU A 368 -3.07 -1.00 -22.92
CA GLU A 368 -3.36 -0.79 -24.34
C GLU A 368 -3.94 -2.06 -25.01
N LEU A 369 -3.62 -3.23 -24.45
CA LEU A 369 -4.20 -4.50 -24.87
C LEU A 369 -5.58 -4.79 -24.23
N GLY A 370 -6.06 -3.91 -23.37
CA GLY A 370 -7.31 -4.09 -22.62
C GLY A 370 -7.24 -5.14 -21.53
N ILE A 371 -6.04 -5.47 -21.05
CA ILE A 371 -5.80 -6.45 -20.00
C ILE A 371 -5.70 -5.77 -18.65
N TYR A 372 -6.59 -6.13 -17.73
CA TYR A 372 -6.64 -5.65 -16.35
C TYR A 372 -6.76 -6.82 -15.37
N PRO A 373 -5.99 -6.84 -14.26
CA PRO A 373 -4.97 -5.84 -13.87
C PRO A 373 -3.81 -5.80 -14.87
N ALA A 374 -3.27 -4.61 -15.08
CA ALA A 374 -2.21 -4.39 -16.07
C ALA A 374 -0.81 -4.78 -15.56
N VAL A 375 -0.72 -5.86 -14.83
CA VAL A 375 0.54 -6.40 -14.31
C VAL A 375 1.39 -6.93 -15.45
N ASP A 376 2.62 -6.45 -15.55
CA ASP A 376 3.59 -6.98 -16.51
C ASP A 376 4.14 -8.31 -15.99
N PRO A 377 3.82 -9.44 -16.65
CA PRO A 377 4.18 -10.76 -16.16
C PRO A 377 5.68 -11.08 -16.28
N LEU A 378 6.41 -10.36 -17.11
CA LEU A 378 7.84 -10.56 -17.34
C LEU A 378 8.72 -9.68 -16.45
N GLU A 379 8.24 -8.46 -16.15
CA GLU A 379 8.96 -7.50 -15.30
C GLU A 379 8.66 -7.68 -13.80
N SER A 380 7.55 -8.33 -13.47
CA SER A 380 7.16 -8.60 -12.08
C SER A 380 7.85 -9.85 -11.55
N THR A 381 8.35 -9.78 -10.31
CA THR A 381 9.15 -10.84 -9.70
C THR A 381 8.76 -11.09 -8.26
N SER A 382 9.08 -12.29 -7.74
CA SER A 382 8.95 -12.62 -6.32
C SER A 382 10.05 -13.59 -5.89
N ARG A 383 10.62 -13.33 -4.72
CA ARG A 383 11.66 -14.20 -4.12
C ARG A 383 11.11 -15.53 -3.65
N ILE A 384 9.82 -15.61 -3.32
CA ILE A 384 9.19 -16.85 -2.86
C ILE A 384 8.63 -17.72 -3.97
N LEU A 385 8.78 -17.32 -5.23
CA LEU A 385 8.49 -18.20 -6.37
C LEU A 385 9.60 -19.26 -6.49
N ASP A 386 9.55 -20.22 -5.59
CA ASP A 386 10.51 -21.30 -5.42
C ASP A 386 9.74 -22.60 -5.20
N PRO A 387 10.14 -23.72 -5.85
CA PRO A 387 9.41 -25.00 -5.75
C PRO A 387 9.31 -25.54 -4.32
N HIS A 388 10.22 -25.15 -3.42
CA HIS A 388 10.17 -25.55 -2.01
C HIS A 388 9.14 -24.78 -1.18
N ILE A 389 8.69 -23.62 -1.68
CA ILE A 389 7.72 -22.75 -0.98
C ILE A 389 6.34 -22.91 -1.59
N VAL A 390 6.22 -22.74 -2.91
CA VAL A 390 4.93 -22.75 -3.60
C VAL A 390 4.52 -24.13 -4.11
N GLY A 391 5.44 -25.07 -4.13
CA GLY A 391 5.25 -26.42 -4.71
C GLY A 391 5.76 -26.50 -6.13
N VAL A 392 6.07 -27.75 -6.56
CA VAL A 392 6.69 -28.03 -7.87
C VAL A 392 5.73 -27.68 -9.01
N GLU A 393 4.47 -28.08 -8.93
CA GLU A 393 3.48 -27.83 -9.98
C GLU A 393 3.25 -26.33 -10.23
N HIS A 394 3.07 -25.56 -9.17
CA HIS A 394 2.92 -24.10 -9.26
C HIS A 394 4.15 -23.47 -9.93
N TYR A 395 5.34 -23.82 -9.46
CA TYR A 395 6.59 -23.29 -9.99
C TYR A 395 6.77 -23.62 -11.49
N GLU A 396 6.52 -24.87 -11.89
CA GLU A 396 6.64 -25.30 -13.28
C GLU A 396 5.67 -24.59 -14.20
N VAL A 397 4.40 -24.45 -13.80
CA VAL A 397 3.40 -23.72 -14.58
C VAL A 397 3.78 -22.24 -14.70
N ALA A 398 4.21 -21.61 -13.62
CA ALA A 398 4.67 -20.21 -13.63
C ALA A 398 5.86 -20.01 -14.59
N GLN A 399 6.84 -20.91 -14.57
CA GLN A 399 7.99 -20.85 -15.48
C GLN A 399 7.57 -21.05 -16.94
N ARG A 400 6.69 -21.98 -17.22
CA ARG A 400 6.14 -22.21 -18.56
C ARG A 400 5.39 -20.99 -19.09
N VAL A 401 4.59 -20.33 -18.25
CA VAL A 401 3.90 -19.07 -18.61
C VAL A 401 4.91 -17.98 -18.96
N LYS A 402 5.93 -17.78 -18.14
CA LYS A 402 6.98 -16.80 -18.43
C LYS A 402 7.75 -17.10 -19.71
N GLN A 403 8.07 -18.36 -19.95
CA GLN A 403 8.78 -18.80 -21.17
C GLN A 403 7.95 -18.56 -22.43
N ILE A 404 6.68 -18.92 -22.43
CA ILE A 404 5.81 -18.71 -23.60
C ILE A 404 5.60 -17.24 -23.90
N LEU A 405 5.44 -16.41 -22.88
CA LEU A 405 5.30 -14.96 -23.02
C LEU A 405 6.60 -14.30 -23.50
N GLN A 406 7.75 -14.75 -23.01
CA GLN A 406 9.05 -14.26 -23.45
C GLN A 406 9.29 -14.61 -24.92
N ARG A 407 9.03 -15.84 -25.31
CA ARG A 407 9.17 -16.28 -26.70
C ARG A 407 8.20 -15.54 -27.63
N ASN A 408 6.98 -15.30 -27.18
CA ASN A 408 6.01 -14.49 -27.93
C ASN A 408 6.53 -13.07 -28.15
N LYS A 409 7.11 -12.46 -27.12
CA LYS A 409 7.72 -11.11 -27.22
C LYS A 409 8.84 -11.07 -28.25
N GLU A 410 9.72 -12.07 -28.28
CA GLU A 410 10.80 -12.17 -29.27
C GLU A 410 10.27 -12.33 -30.71
N LEU A 411 9.17 -13.08 -30.87
CA LEU A 411 8.57 -13.29 -32.18
C LEU A 411 7.75 -12.08 -32.69
N GLN A 412 7.37 -11.14 -31.83
CA GLN A 412 6.59 -9.96 -32.24
C GLN A 412 7.34 -9.09 -33.28
N ASP A 413 8.66 -8.97 -33.18
CA ASP A 413 9.46 -8.23 -34.14
C ASP A 413 9.41 -8.89 -35.53
N ILE A 414 9.47 -10.19 -35.57
CA ILE A 414 9.35 -10.97 -36.81
C ILE A 414 7.93 -10.83 -37.38
N ILE A 415 6.92 -10.96 -36.54
CA ILE A 415 5.50 -10.85 -36.95
C ILE A 415 5.20 -9.45 -37.50
N SER A 416 5.75 -8.39 -36.90
CA SER A 416 5.53 -7.02 -37.35
C SER A 416 6.13 -6.70 -38.71
N ILE A 417 7.23 -7.35 -39.07
CA ILE A 417 7.96 -7.13 -40.33
C ILE A 417 7.46 -8.10 -41.44
N LEU A 418 7.32 -9.37 -41.11
CA LEU A 418 7.09 -10.42 -42.09
C LEU A 418 5.69 -11.03 -42.06
N GLY A 419 4.92 -10.77 -40.98
CA GLY A 419 3.59 -11.36 -40.77
C GLY A 419 3.61 -12.74 -40.11
N MET A 420 2.43 -13.18 -39.67
CA MET A 420 2.26 -14.48 -39.01
C MET A 420 2.52 -15.68 -39.92
N GLU A 421 2.40 -15.48 -41.24
CA GLU A 421 2.50 -16.59 -42.23
C GLU A 421 3.93 -17.10 -42.39
N GLU A 422 4.93 -16.27 -42.07
CA GLU A 422 6.35 -16.63 -42.13
C GLU A 422 6.83 -17.43 -40.91
N LEU A 423 5.98 -17.58 -39.87
CA LEU A 423 6.33 -18.37 -38.71
C LEU A 423 6.24 -19.86 -39.01
N SER A 424 7.09 -20.65 -38.36
CA SER A 424 6.92 -22.10 -38.31
C SER A 424 5.60 -22.50 -37.67
N ASP A 425 5.07 -23.67 -37.98
CA ASP A 425 3.84 -24.16 -37.37
C ASP A 425 3.94 -24.24 -35.84
N ALA A 426 5.12 -24.57 -35.31
CA ALA A 426 5.40 -24.60 -33.88
C ALA A 426 5.35 -23.22 -33.28
N ASP A 427 5.97 -22.21 -33.89
CA ASP A 427 5.97 -20.83 -33.42
C ASP A 427 4.57 -20.19 -33.54
N ARG A 428 3.82 -20.53 -34.59
CA ARG A 428 2.43 -20.08 -34.77
C ARG A 428 1.52 -20.63 -33.66
N THR A 429 1.64 -21.89 -33.34
CA THR A 429 0.91 -22.50 -32.21
C THR A 429 1.29 -21.86 -30.90
N LEU A 430 2.59 -21.62 -30.66
CA LEU A 430 3.09 -20.95 -29.46
C LEU A 430 2.52 -19.53 -29.32
N VAL A 431 2.53 -18.72 -30.38
CA VAL A 431 1.97 -17.37 -30.38
C VAL A 431 0.48 -17.39 -30.07
N ASN A 432 -0.27 -18.31 -30.66
CA ASN A 432 -1.71 -18.43 -30.40
C ASN A 432 -2.02 -18.80 -28.93
N ARG A 433 -1.24 -19.70 -28.34
CA ARG A 433 -1.36 -20.05 -26.93
C ARG A 433 -0.90 -18.90 -26.03
N ALA A 434 0.18 -18.23 -26.38
CA ALA A 434 0.67 -17.06 -25.65
C ALA A 434 -0.36 -15.92 -25.58
N ARG A 435 -1.09 -15.65 -26.65
CA ARG A 435 -2.19 -14.68 -26.67
C ARG A 435 -3.31 -15.08 -25.73
N ARG A 436 -3.66 -16.37 -25.67
CA ARG A 436 -4.65 -16.88 -24.72
C ARG A 436 -4.17 -16.76 -23.29
N VAL A 437 -2.91 -17.07 -23.02
CA VAL A 437 -2.27 -16.87 -21.71
C VAL A 437 -2.35 -15.39 -21.28
N GLN A 438 -1.96 -14.46 -22.15
CA GLN A 438 -2.05 -13.03 -21.86
C GLN A 438 -3.47 -12.60 -21.47
N ARG A 439 -4.46 -13.01 -22.24
CA ARG A 439 -5.85 -12.65 -21.97
C ARG A 439 -6.37 -13.31 -20.71
N PHE A 440 -5.97 -14.52 -20.41
CA PHE A 440 -6.35 -15.23 -19.19
C PHE A 440 -5.70 -14.67 -17.92
N LEU A 441 -4.63 -13.89 -18.04
CA LEU A 441 -4.07 -13.10 -16.93
C LEU A 441 -5.00 -11.96 -16.48
N SER A 442 -5.93 -11.53 -17.33
CA SER A 442 -6.98 -10.59 -16.96
C SER A 442 -8.02 -11.22 -16.03
N GLN A 443 -8.65 -10.41 -15.23
CA GLN A 443 -9.63 -10.84 -14.25
C GLN A 443 -10.59 -9.73 -13.90
N PRO A 444 -11.91 -9.99 -13.79
CA PRO A 444 -12.85 -8.98 -13.33
C PRO A 444 -12.70 -8.75 -11.83
N PHE A 445 -12.71 -7.48 -11.43
CA PHE A 445 -12.59 -7.07 -10.03
C PHE A 445 -13.95 -6.71 -9.44
N ALA A 446 -14.19 -7.13 -8.19
CA ALA A 446 -15.40 -6.80 -7.45
C ALA A 446 -15.56 -5.29 -7.25
N VAL A 447 -14.46 -4.58 -7.01
CA VAL A 447 -14.47 -3.12 -6.82
C VAL A 447 -14.76 -2.34 -8.10
N ALA A 448 -14.62 -2.96 -9.26
CA ALA A 448 -14.90 -2.37 -10.58
C ALA A 448 -16.28 -2.78 -11.15
N GLU A 449 -17.02 -3.64 -10.47
CA GLU A 449 -18.29 -4.20 -10.96
C GLU A 449 -19.30 -3.11 -11.34
N GLN A 450 -19.40 -2.05 -10.55
CA GLN A 450 -20.32 -0.92 -10.83
C GLN A 450 -19.97 -0.16 -12.13
N PHE A 451 -18.72 -0.21 -12.57
CA PHE A 451 -18.29 0.46 -13.82
C PHE A 451 -18.31 -0.48 -15.03
N THR A 452 -18.00 -1.75 -14.82
CA THR A 452 -17.86 -2.73 -15.90
C THR A 452 -19.13 -3.54 -16.13
N GLY A 453 -20.01 -3.61 -15.13
CA GLY A 453 -21.20 -4.47 -15.16
C GLY A 453 -20.88 -5.96 -15.10
N VAL A 454 -19.62 -6.33 -14.86
CA VAL A 454 -19.17 -7.72 -14.77
C VAL A 454 -18.89 -8.06 -13.30
N PRO A 455 -19.51 -9.10 -12.74
CA PRO A 455 -19.24 -9.54 -11.38
C PRO A 455 -17.77 -9.88 -11.17
N GLY A 456 -17.19 -9.39 -10.07
CA GLY A 456 -15.82 -9.70 -9.70
C GLY A 456 -15.66 -11.13 -9.22
N THR A 457 -14.49 -11.70 -9.50
CA THR A 457 -14.17 -13.08 -9.14
C THR A 457 -12.83 -13.14 -8.41
N MET A 458 -12.82 -13.78 -7.24
CA MET A 458 -11.59 -14.27 -6.61
C MET A 458 -11.29 -15.66 -7.14
N VAL A 459 -10.06 -15.92 -7.56
CA VAL A 459 -9.65 -17.21 -8.11
C VAL A 459 -8.67 -17.88 -7.15
N SER A 460 -8.92 -19.14 -6.79
CA SER A 460 -7.99 -19.92 -5.98
C SER A 460 -6.70 -20.21 -6.75
N ILE A 461 -5.62 -20.50 -6.03
CA ILE A 461 -4.35 -20.85 -6.69
C ILE A 461 -4.47 -22.18 -7.46
N GLU A 462 -5.24 -23.11 -6.95
CA GLU A 462 -5.49 -24.40 -7.60
C GLU A 462 -6.18 -24.21 -8.96
N ASP A 463 -7.23 -23.39 -9.00
CA ASP A 463 -7.95 -23.07 -10.24
C ASP A 463 -7.08 -22.27 -11.21
N THR A 464 -6.23 -21.41 -10.69
CA THR A 464 -5.26 -20.64 -11.50
C THR A 464 -4.25 -21.55 -12.15
N ILE A 465 -3.62 -22.44 -11.41
CA ILE A 465 -2.65 -23.41 -11.91
C ILE A 465 -3.30 -24.33 -12.97
N LYS A 466 -4.47 -24.86 -12.65
CA LYS A 466 -5.25 -25.72 -13.56
C LYS A 466 -5.54 -25.01 -14.88
N GLY A 467 -6.04 -23.79 -14.81
CA GLY A 467 -6.42 -23.02 -16.00
C GLY A 467 -5.24 -22.73 -16.91
N PHE A 468 -4.15 -22.23 -16.39
CA PHE A 468 -2.95 -21.96 -17.17
C PHE A 468 -2.31 -23.23 -17.73
N LYS A 469 -2.29 -24.31 -16.96
CA LYS A 469 -1.79 -25.61 -17.44
C LYS A 469 -2.59 -26.12 -18.62
N MET A 470 -3.91 -26.06 -18.58
CA MET A 470 -4.78 -26.44 -19.68
C MET A 470 -4.51 -25.63 -20.96
N ILE A 471 -4.29 -24.33 -20.82
CA ILE A 471 -3.95 -23.48 -21.98
C ILE A 471 -2.59 -23.88 -22.55
N LEU A 472 -1.58 -24.05 -21.70
CA LEU A 472 -0.22 -24.40 -22.10
C LEU A 472 -0.15 -25.80 -22.78
N ASP A 473 -0.94 -26.75 -22.30
CA ASP A 473 -1.01 -28.12 -22.84
C ASP A 473 -1.86 -28.23 -24.12
N GLY A 474 -2.52 -27.13 -24.50
CA GLY A 474 -3.32 -27.08 -25.73
C GLY A 474 -4.72 -27.67 -25.63
N GLU A 475 -5.18 -28.02 -24.44
CA GLU A 475 -6.51 -28.63 -24.21
C GLU A 475 -7.68 -27.71 -24.58
N VAL A 476 -7.45 -26.39 -24.64
CA VAL A 476 -8.43 -25.36 -24.95
C VAL A 476 -8.12 -24.56 -26.22
N ASP A 477 -7.25 -25.07 -27.07
CA ASP A 477 -6.88 -24.45 -28.36
C ASP A 477 -8.08 -24.24 -29.30
N TYR A 478 -9.15 -25.01 -29.13
CA TYR A 478 -10.38 -24.93 -29.93
C TYR A 478 -11.25 -23.69 -29.58
N LEU A 479 -11.02 -23.05 -28.44
CA LEU A 479 -11.76 -21.86 -28.02
C LEU A 479 -11.20 -20.61 -28.69
N PRO A 480 -12.07 -19.62 -29.03
CA PRO A 480 -11.60 -18.35 -29.56
C PRO A 480 -10.84 -17.55 -28.51
N GLU A 481 -9.86 -16.78 -28.94
CA GLU A 481 -9.01 -15.95 -28.05
C GLU A 481 -9.81 -15.02 -27.11
N PRO A 482 -10.90 -14.34 -27.56
CA PRO A 482 -11.68 -13.47 -26.66
C PRO A 482 -12.35 -14.19 -25.48
N ALA A 483 -12.49 -15.52 -25.54
CA ALA A 483 -13.08 -16.29 -24.45
C ALA A 483 -12.26 -16.24 -23.16
N PHE A 484 -10.97 -15.98 -23.24
CA PHE A 484 -10.04 -15.92 -22.12
C PHE A 484 -9.93 -14.54 -21.48
N LEU A 485 -10.52 -13.53 -22.11
CA LEU A 485 -10.43 -12.16 -21.61
C LEU A 485 -11.47 -11.92 -20.51
N ASN A 486 -11.00 -11.36 -19.40
CA ASN A 486 -11.83 -10.90 -18.29
C ASN A 486 -12.74 -11.99 -17.71
N VAL A 487 -12.16 -13.13 -17.44
CA VAL A 487 -12.79 -14.30 -16.79
C VAL A 487 -12.00 -14.68 -15.54
N GLY A 488 -12.63 -15.37 -14.60
CA GLY A 488 -11.97 -15.88 -13.42
C GLY A 488 -11.30 -17.23 -13.66
N THR A 489 -12.10 -18.29 -13.71
CA THR A 489 -11.62 -19.66 -13.86
C THR A 489 -11.59 -20.10 -15.32
N ILE A 490 -10.93 -21.24 -15.61
CA ILE A 490 -10.90 -21.81 -16.95
C ILE A 490 -12.29 -22.31 -17.38
N GLU A 491 -13.11 -22.76 -16.45
CA GLU A 491 -14.49 -23.18 -16.70
C GLU A 491 -15.33 -22.00 -17.23
N GLU A 492 -15.14 -20.81 -16.69
CA GLU A 492 -15.80 -19.57 -17.19
C GLU A 492 -15.33 -19.24 -18.62
N ALA A 493 -14.04 -19.43 -18.92
CA ALA A 493 -13.50 -19.24 -20.26
C ALA A 493 -14.10 -20.24 -21.25
N ILE A 494 -14.23 -21.51 -20.87
CA ILE A 494 -14.85 -22.56 -21.69
C ILE A 494 -16.31 -22.24 -21.98
N GLU A 495 -17.07 -21.83 -20.96
CA GLU A 495 -18.48 -21.46 -21.13
C GLU A 495 -18.64 -20.24 -22.05
N LYS A 496 -17.84 -19.20 -21.83
CA LYS A 496 -17.82 -18.00 -22.68
C LYS A 496 -17.44 -18.33 -24.12
N GLY A 497 -16.44 -19.20 -24.30
CA GLY A 497 -15.99 -19.64 -25.63
C GLY A 497 -17.05 -20.43 -26.38
N LYS A 498 -17.78 -21.31 -25.73
CA LYS A 498 -18.91 -22.06 -26.34
C LYS A 498 -20.01 -21.09 -26.80
N LYS A 499 -20.39 -20.13 -25.98
CA LYS A 499 -21.38 -19.10 -26.33
C LYS A 499 -20.94 -18.27 -27.55
N LEU A 500 -19.65 -17.89 -27.60
CA LEU A 500 -19.10 -17.14 -28.74
C LEU A 500 -19.11 -17.95 -30.04
N LEU A 501 -18.81 -19.22 -29.97
CA LEU A 501 -18.86 -20.12 -31.13
C LEU A 501 -20.30 -20.37 -31.64
N GLU A 502 -21.28 -20.49 -30.74
CA GLU A 502 -22.69 -20.61 -31.09
C GLU A 502 -23.20 -19.32 -31.77
N GLN A 503 -22.85 -18.16 -31.26
CA GLN A 503 -23.21 -16.86 -31.85
C GLN A 503 -22.58 -16.64 -33.23
N ALA A 504 -21.42 -17.20 -33.49
CA ALA A 504 -20.73 -17.15 -34.78
C ALA A 504 -21.28 -18.16 -35.82
N GLY A 505 -22.32 -18.93 -35.48
CA GLY A 505 -22.92 -19.93 -36.36
C GLY A 505 -22.13 -21.26 -36.48
N GLY A 506 -21.21 -21.49 -35.54
CA GLY A 506 -20.48 -22.76 -35.40
C GLY A 506 -21.36 -23.87 -34.85
N LYS A 507 -21.24 -25.08 -35.37
CA LYS A 507 -21.93 -26.26 -34.83
C LYS A 507 -21.45 -26.49 -33.40
N THR A 508 -22.39 -26.70 -32.48
CA THR A 508 -22.13 -27.11 -31.11
C THR A 508 -21.13 -28.24 -31.06
N ILE A 509 -19.95 -28.04 -30.50
CA ILE A 509 -18.98 -29.10 -30.29
C ILE A 509 -19.55 -29.97 -29.17
N LYS A 510 -20.03 -31.18 -29.54
CA LYS A 510 -20.43 -32.19 -28.56
C LYS A 510 -19.16 -32.72 -27.88
N ASN A 511 -19.23 -32.77 -26.54
CA ASN A 511 -18.20 -33.38 -25.68
C ASN A 511 -17.80 -34.78 -26.11
#